data_1bab8d9c1ba46e7f0164b6b44db786c7
#
_entry.id   1bab8d9c1ba46e7f0164b6b44db786c7
#
_cell.length_a   1.000
_cell.length_b   1.000
_cell.length_c   1.000
_cell.angle_alpha   90.00
_cell.angle_beta   90.00
_cell.angle_gamma   90.00
#
_symmetry.space_group_name_H-M   'P 1'
#
loop_
_entity.id
_entity.type
_entity.pdbx_description
1 polymer ?
#
loop_
_entity_poly.entity_id
_entity_poly.type
_entity_poly.pdbx_seq_one_letter_code
_entity_poly.pdbx_strand_id
1 'polypeptide(L)'
;MTEKERVKRIVEILNETYGTEYRCYLNHENAWQLLIATMLSAPCTDARVNIVTKDLFVKYPSLEAFANCDLSELERDIYSTGFYKNKAKNIKNCARKLLDEYGGEVPKDIDALTGLDGVGRKTANVIRGNIYHEPSIVVDTHVKRISKKLGLCKSEDPVVIEQELMKVLPKEQWILYNIQIITLGRTICPARNPQCRECPLHEVCKAGQKECRKMAQKGQQGKK
;
A
#
# COMPACT_ATOMS: atom_id res chain seq x y z
N MET A 1 -24.76 -3.25 -18.26
CA MET A 1 -24.13 -3.45 -16.93
C MET A 1 -24.17 -2.12 -16.19
N THR A 2 -24.84 -2.07 -15.06
CA THR A 2 -24.87 -0.91 -14.16
C THR A 2 -23.51 -0.70 -13.50
N GLU A 3 -23.27 0.46 -12.91
CA GLU A 3 -22.02 0.73 -12.20
C GLU A 3 -21.81 -0.22 -11.01
N LYS A 4 -22.87 -0.55 -10.29
CA LYS A 4 -22.85 -1.51 -9.17
C LYS A 4 -22.46 -2.92 -9.64
N GLU A 5 -23.06 -3.40 -10.73
CA GLU A 5 -22.70 -4.70 -11.34
C GLU A 5 -21.24 -4.70 -11.82
N ARG A 6 -20.78 -3.60 -12.39
CA ARG A 6 -19.41 -3.45 -12.85
C ARG A 6 -18.41 -3.52 -11.70
N VAL A 7 -18.67 -2.84 -10.59
CA VAL A 7 -17.83 -2.89 -9.38
C VAL A 7 -17.81 -4.32 -8.83
N LYS A 8 -18.96 -4.97 -8.73
CA LYS A 8 -19.05 -6.37 -8.29
C LYS A 8 -18.18 -7.27 -9.17
N ARG A 9 -18.28 -7.13 -10.50
CA ARG A 9 -17.49 -7.94 -11.44
C ARG A 9 -15.98 -7.64 -11.35
N ILE A 10 -15.57 -6.38 -11.07
CA ILE A 10 -14.16 -6.05 -10.80
C ILE A 10 -13.67 -6.83 -9.58
N VAL A 11 -14.41 -6.85 -8.48
CA VAL A 11 -14.06 -7.56 -7.26
C VAL A 11 -13.95 -9.07 -7.49
N GLU A 12 -14.93 -9.66 -8.17
CA GLU A 12 -14.91 -11.09 -8.53
C GLU A 12 -13.67 -11.46 -9.33
N ILE A 13 -13.36 -10.72 -10.40
CA ILE A 13 -12.17 -10.95 -11.23
C ILE A 13 -10.88 -10.80 -10.43
N LEU A 14 -10.78 -9.80 -9.55
CA LEU A 14 -9.61 -9.64 -8.70
C LEU A 14 -9.43 -10.82 -7.75
N ASN A 15 -10.51 -11.31 -7.14
CA ASN A 15 -10.48 -12.46 -6.24
C ASN A 15 -10.14 -13.77 -6.99
N GLU A 16 -10.73 -13.99 -8.17
CA GLU A 16 -10.44 -15.14 -9.03
C GLU A 16 -8.97 -15.15 -9.50
N THR A 17 -8.41 -13.98 -9.83
CA THR A 17 -7.06 -13.87 -10.42
C THR A 17 -5.95 -13.86 -9.38
N TYR A 18 -6.14 -13.15 -8.26
CA TYR A 18 -5.08 -12.88 -7.28
C TYR A 18 -5.32 -13.54 -5.93
N GLY A 19 -6.46 -14.24 -5.76
CA GLY A 19 -6.86 -14.88 -4.50
C GLY A 19 -7.40 -13.89 -3.47
N THR A 20 -7.79 -14.46 -2.33
CA THR A 20 -8.38 -13.73 -1.19
C THR A 20 -7.53 -13.82 0.08
N GLU A 21 -6.29 -14.29 -0.05
CA GLU A 21 -5.37 -14.37 1.07
C GLU A 21 -4.71 -13.01 1.36
N TYR A 22 -4.65 -12.67 2.63
CA TYR A 22 -3.92 -11.49 3.08
C TYR A 22 -2.43 -11.75 3.00
N ARG A 23 -1.70 -10.89 2.28
CA ARG A 23 -0.23 -10.93 2.20
C ARG A 23 0.35 -9.59 2.57
N CYS A 24 1.19 -9.55 3.58
CA CYS A 24 2.09 -8.45 3.81
C CYS A 24 3.42 -8.72 3.11
N TYR A 25 3.91 -7.78 2.32
CA TYR A 25 5.20 -7.91 1.63
C TYR A 25 6.39 -7.58 2.52
N LEU A 26 6.16 -6.97 3.68
CA LEU A 26 7.17 -6.66 4.67
C LEU A 26 7.21 -7.75 5.75
N ASN A 27 8.39 -8.32 5.98
CA ASN A 27 8.60 -9.35 7.01
C ASN A 27 8.48 -8.72 8.39
N HIS A 28 7.69 -9.32 9.26
CA HIS A 28 7.48 -8.89 10.64
C HIS A 28 6.92 -10.03 11.50
N GLU A 29 7.17 -9.99 12.78
CA GLU A 29 6.64 -10.93 13.77
C GLU A 29 5.55 -10.29 14.64
N ASN A 30 5.56 -8.96 14.71
CA ASN A 30 4.64 -8.20 15.56
C ASN A 30 4.33 -6.79 14.99
N ALA A 31 3.46 -6.05 15.66
CA ALA A 31 2.95 -4.76 15.19
C ALA A 31 4.02 -3.69 15.06
N TRP A 32 4.94 -3.56 16.04
CA TRP A 32 5.96 -2.52 15.97
C TRP A 32 7.03 -2.83 14.90
N GLN A 33 7.34 -4.10 14.65
CA GLN A 33 8.22 -4.48 13.54
C GLN A 33 7.60 -4.09 12.19
N LEU A 34 6.31 -4.36 11.98
CA LEU A 34 5.63 -3.92 10.76
C LEU A 34 5.60 -2.39 10.65
N LEU A 35 5.37 -1.68 11.75
CA LEU A 35 5.36 -0.22 11.77
C LEU A 35 6.72 0.35 11.32
N ILE A 36 7.81 -0.10 11.93
CA ILE A 36 9.17 0.32 11.56
C ILE A 36 9.50 -0.06 10.11
N ALA A 37 9.20 -1.29 9.68
CA ALA A 37 9.42 -1.73 8.30
C ALA A 37 8.65 -0.86 7.31
N THR A 38 7.41 -0.48 7.64
CA THR A 38 6.59 0.41 6.79
C THR A 38 7.17 1.83 6.74
N MET A 39 7.70 2.36 7.84
CA MET A 39 8.40 3.65 7.84
C MET A 39 9.65 3.60 6.96
N LEU A 40 10.40 2.49 6.99
CA LEU A 40 11.58 2.28 6.15
C LEU A 40 11.22 2.15 4.66
N SER A 41 10.03 1.67 4.30
CA SER A 41 9.59 1.52 2.91
C SER A 41 9.25 2.82 2.18
N ALA A 42 9.24 3.96 2.83
CA ALA A 42 8.81 5.25 2.28
C ALA A 42 9.99 6.22 2.00
N PRO A 43 10.55 6.35 0.78
CA PRO A 43 10.41 5.44 -0.36
C PRO A 43 11.56 4.43 -0.42
N CYS A 44 11.26 3.16 -0.36
CA CYS A 44 12.21 2.05 -0.56
C CYS A 44 11.45 0.81 -1.03
N THR A 45 12.12 -0.09 -1.73
CA THR A 45 11.48 -1.36 -2.15
C THR A 45 11.33 -2.31 -0.97
N ASP A 46 10.23 -3.09 -0.95
CA ASP A 46 9.96 -4.08 0.11
C ASP A 46 11.13 -5.06 0.25
N ALA A 47 11.69 -5.52 -0.87
CA ALA A 47 12.85 -6.43 -0.87
C ALA A 47 14.07 -5.84 -0.15
N ARG A 48 14.38 -4.56 -0.38
CA ARG A 48 15.49 -3.89 0.30
C ARG A 48 15.17 -3.71 1.79
N VAL A 49 13.95 -3.32 2.14
CA VAL A 49 13.53 -3.20 3.54
C VAL A 49 13.68 -4.54 4.26
N ASN A 50 13.21 -5.64 3.66
CA ASN A 50 13.30 -6.97 4.27
C ASN A 50 14.76 -7.44 4.50
N ILE A 51 15.69 -7.04 3.62
CA ILE A 51 17.13 -7.31 3.83
C ILE A 51 17.63 -6.52 5.05
N VAL A 52 17.30 -5.25 5.14
CA VAL A 52 17.75 -4.38 6.24
C VAL A 52 17.12 -4.79 7.58
N THR A 53 15.81 -5.04 7.61
CA THR A 53 15.10 -5.36 8.86
C THR A 53 15.49 -6.69 9.45
N LYS A 54 15.99 -7.64 8.65
CA LYS A 54 16.50 -8.92 9.13
C LYS A 54 17.60 -8.74 10.19
N ASP A 55 18.59 -7.89 9.90
CA ASP A 55 19.69 -7.64 10.82
C ASP A 55 19.32 -6.58 11.86
N LEU A 56 18.49 -5.60 11.46
CA LEU A 56 18.05 -4.51 12.30
C LEU A 56 17.27 -5.01 13.52
N PHE A 57 16.33 -5.94 13.35
CA PHE A 57 15.51 -6.47 14.46
C PHE A 57 16.27 -7.45 15.35
N VAL A 58 17.37 -8.03 14.88
CA VAL A 58 18.32 -8.76 15.75
C VAL A 58 19.12 -7.80 16.63
N LYS A 59 19.58 -6.69 16.04
CA LYS A 59 20.37 -5.68 16.76
C LYS A 59 19.52 -4.84 17.73
N TYR A 60 18.29 -4.53 17.35
CA TYR A 60 17.32 -3.77 18.15
C TYR A 60 16.08 -4.62 18.40
N PRO A 61 16.12 -5.56 19.39
CA PRO A 61 15.09 -6.58 19.56
C PRO A 61 13.81 -6.07 20.24
N SER A 62 13.75 -4.79 20.63
CA SER A 62 12.60 -4.20 21.32
C SER A 62 12.44 -2.71 21.02
N LEU A 63 11.30 -2.13 21.38
CA LEU A 63 11.06 -0.69 21.29
C LEU A 63 12.03 0.11 22.18
N GLU A 64 12.38 -0.40 23.36
CA GLU A 64 13.36 0.19 24.26
C GLU A 64 14.74 0.28 23.59
N ALA A 65 15.14 -0.75 22.85
CA ALA A 65 16.41 -0.74 22.12
C ALA A 65 16.40 0.37 21.06
N PHE A 66 15.33 0.56 20.30
CA PHE A 66 15.19 1.67 19.36
C PHE A 66 15.13 3.04 20.05
N ALA A 67 14.37 3.16 21.13
CA ALA A 67 14.21 4.42 21.86
C ALA A 67 15.53 4.91 22.50
N ASN A 68 16.41 3.98 22.90
CA ASN A 68 17.65 4.29 23.59
C ASN A 68 18.90 4.18 22.71
N CYS A 69 18.80 3.77 21.44
CA CYS A 69 19.94 3.59 20.54
C CYS A 69 20.70 4.90 20.29
N ASP A 70 21.96 4.77 19.89
CA ASP A 70 22.70 5.89 19.29
C ASP A 70 22.10 6.20 17.92
N LEU A 71 21.74 7.49 17.72
CA LEU A 71 21.08 7.90 16.48
C LEU A 71 22.00 7.73 15.26
N SER A 72 23.27 8.01 15.40
CA SER A 72 24.25 7.90 14.31
C SER A 72 24.51 6.44 13.93
N GLU A 73 24.38 5.54 14.87
CA GLU A 73 24.47 4.11 14.62
C GLU A 73 23.22 3.61 13.87
N LEU A 74 22.01 3.98 14.32
CA LEU A 74 20.77 3.66 13.60
C LEU A 74 20.76 4.22 12.17
N GLU A 75 21.26 5.45 11.97
CA GLU A 75 21.41 6.05 10.66
C GLU A 75 22.29 5.21 9.72
N ARG A 76 23.40 4.66 10.22
CA ARG A 76 24.27 3.77 9.44
C ARG A 76 23.58 2.47 9.08
N ASP A 77 22.89 1.86 10.05
CA ASP A 77 22.21 0.57 9.87
C ASP A 77 21.11 0.63 8.80
N ILE A 78 20.39 1.74 8.73
CA ILE A 78 19.28 1.92 7.76
C ILE A 78 19.67 2.75 6.52
N TYR A 79 20.95 3.09 6.35
CA TYR A 79 21.45 3.97 5.27
C TYR A 79 20.91 3.59 3.89
N SER A 80 20.91 2.30 3.57
CA SER A 80 20.52 1.79 2.25
C SER A 80 19.01 1.92 1.93
N THR A 81 18.18 2.36 2.91
CA THR A 81 16.74 2.59 2.69
C THR A 81 16.42 3.99 2.14
N GLY A 82 17.42 4.89 2.06
CA GLY A 82 17.25 6.28 1.67
C GLY A 82 16.56 7.14 2.73
N PHE A 83 16.76 8.44 2.68
CA PHE A 83 16.24 9.40 3.68
C PHE A 83 16.51 9.00 5.13
N TYR A 84 17.61 8.27 5.34
CA TYR A 84 17.92 7.54 6.57
C TYR A 84 17.97 8.43 7.83
N LYS A 85 18.46 9.68 7.73
CA LYS A 85 18.51 10.61 8.87
C LYS A 85 17.13 10.91 9.44
N ASN A 86 16.19 11.26 8.56
CA ASN A 86 14.81 11.53 8.98
C ASN A 86 14.11 10.26 9.46
N LYS A 87 14.37 9.12 8.78
CA LYS A 87 13.81 7.84 9.19
C LYS A 87 14.31 7.40 10.56
N ALA A 88 15.62 7.47 10.81
CA ALA A 88 16.21 7.12 12.10
C ALA A 88 15.64 7.97 13.23
N LYS A 89 15.58 9.29 13.04
CA LYS A 89 14.98 10.21 14.03
C LYS A 89 13.53 9.84 14.30
N ASN A 90 12.72 9.65 13.25
CA ASN A 90 11.31 9.31 13.38
C ASN A 90 11.09 7.95 14.05
N ILE A 91 11.88 6.92 13.71
CA ILE A 91 11.81 5.60 14.33
C ILE A 91 12.12 5.69 15.82
N LYS A 92 13.18 6.39 16.19
CA LYS A 92 13.58 6.58 17.60
C LYS A 92 12.49 7.31 18.41
N ASN A 93 11.94 8.40 17.86
CA ASN A 93 10.87 9.15 18.50
C ASN A 93 9.57 8.34 18.58
N CYS A 94 9.20 7.64 17.50
CA CYS A 94 8.05 6.77 17.47
C CYS A 94 8.13 5.67 18.53
N ALA A 95 9.29 5.00 18.64
CA ALA A 95 9.52 3.99 19.66
C ALA A 95 9.40 4.57 21.09
N ARG A 96 9.98 5.76 21.34
CA ARG A 96 9.85 6.46 22.61
C ARG A 96 8.38 6.76 22.94
N LYS A 97 7.65 7.34 21.98
CA LYS A 97 6.24 7.69 22.16
C LYS A 97 5.36 6.47 22.40
N LEU A 98 5.63 5.35 21.73
CA LEU A 98 4.91 4.10 21.98
C LEU A 98 5.12 3.61 23.40
N LEU A 99 6.33 3.72 23.95
CA LEU A 99 6.62 3.35 25.33
C LEU A 99 5.95 4.29 26.34
N ASP A 100 6.08 5.59 26.13
CA ASP A 100 5.67 6.61 27.09
C ASP A 100 4.13 6.80 27.14
N GLU A 101 3.44 6.72 26.00
CA GLU A 101 2.02 7.04 25.90
C GLU A 101 1.12 5.81 25.67
N TYR A 102 1.68 4.70 25.15
CA TYR A 102 0.91 3.52 24.76
C TYR A 102 1.38 2.22 25.45
N GLY A 103 2.26 2.32 26.45
CA GLY A 103 2.75 1.15 27.18
C GLY A 103 3.50 0.11 26.32
N GLY A 104 4.10 0.53 25.22
CA GLY A 104 4.78 -0.34 24.26
C GLY A 104 3.87 -0.99 23.21
N GLU A 105 2.55 -0.73 23.25
CA GLU A 105 1.59 -1.25 22.31
C GLU A 105 1.41 -0.30 21.11
N VAL A 106 1.28 -0.86 19.90
CA VAL A 106 0.95 -0.07 18.72
C VAL A 106 -0.56 0.18 18.71
N PRO A 107 -1.04 1.43 18.72
CA PRO A 107 -2.49 1.70 18.75
C PRO A 107 -3.17 1.27 17.44
N LYS A 108 -4.46 0.93 17.51
CA LYS A 108 -5.27 0.62 16.32
C LYS A 108 -6.07 1.81 15.78
N ASP A 109 -6.24 2.84 16.60
CA ASP A 109 -6.94 4.06 16.20
C ASP A 109 -6.13 4.85 15.18
N ILE A 110 -6.81 5.41 14.16
CA ILE A 110 -6.11 6.07 13.05
C ILE A 110 -5.47 7.40 13.48
N ASP A 111 -6.12 8.13 14.38
CA ASP A 111 -5.62 9.42 14.84
C ASP A 111 -4.44 9.21 15.80
N ALA A 112 -4.52 8.21 16.67
CA ALA A 112 -3.41 7.79 17.52
C ALA A 112 -2.19 7.34 16.67
N LEU A 113 -2.40 6.53 15.63
CA LEU A 113 -1.32 6.09 14.72
C LEU A 113 -0.70 7.27 13.97
N THR A 114 -1.52 8.17 13.42
CA THR A 114 -1.00 9.32 12.67
C THR A 114 -0.37 10.39 13.57
N GLY A 115 -0.62 10.34 14.86
CA GLY A 115 0.07 11.13 15.88
C GLY A 115 1.49 10.66 16.19
N LEU A 116 1.91 9.47 15.73
CA LEU A 116 3.27 8.97 15.89
C LEU A 116 4.23 9.60 14.88
N ASP A 117 5.48 9.84 15.29
CA ASP A 117 6.50 10.42 14.43
C ASP A 117 6.75 9.55 13.18
N GLY A 118 6.68 10.17 12.01
CA GLY A 118 6.91 9.50 10.72
C GLY A 118 5.79 8.57 10.25
N VAL A 119 4.67 8.54 10.94
CA VAL A 119 3.49 7.72 10.60
C VAL A 119 2.43 8.58 9.93
N GLY A 120 2.34 8.48 8.61
CA GLY A 120 1.26 9.08 7.84
C GLY A 120 0.04 8.14 7.71
N ARG A 121 -1.06 8.67 7.16
CA ARG A 121 -2.31 7.92 6.95
C ARG A 121 -2.12 6.60 6.21
N LYS A 122 -1.24 6.58 5.19
CA LYS A 122 -0.92 5.34 4.47
C LYS A 122 -0.33 4.28 5.41
N THR A 123 0.68 4.64 6.20
CA THR A 123 1.31 3.75 7.18
C THR A 123 0.30 3.28 8.22
N ALA A 124 -0.52 4.18 8.75
CA ALA A 124 -1.58 3.85 9.70
C ALA A 124 -2.56 2.81 9.13
N ASN A 125 -3.01 2.97 7.89
CA ASN A 125 -3.89 2.00 7.23
C ASN A 125 -3.22 0.65 6.97
N VAL A 126 -1.90 0.62 6.68
CA VAL A 126 -1.14 -0.65 6.59
C VAL A 126 -1.19 -1.40 7.92
N ILE A 127 -0.92 -0.72 9.04
CA ILE A 127 -0.96 -1.32 10.38
C ILE A 127 -2.35 -1.80 10.72
N ARG A 128 -3.37 -0.96 10.54
CA ARG A 128 -4.77 -1.30 10.82
C ARG A 128 -5.23 -2.54 10.05
N GLY A 129 -4.90 -2.60 8.77
CA GLY A 129 -5.29 -3.73 7.92
C GLY A 129 -4.53 -5.02 8.23
N ASN A 130 -3.20 -4.95 8.35
CA ASN A 130 -2.38 -6.17 8.45
C ASN A 130 -2.28 -6.73 9.87
N ILE A 131 -2.32 -5.89 10.90
CA ILE A 131 -2.20 -6.32 12.31
C ILE A 131 -3.57 -6.50 12.95
N TYR A 132 -4.45 -5.52 12.77
CA TYR A 132 -5.73 -5.50 13.48
C TYR A 132 -6.91 -6.01 12.65
N HIS A 133 -6.66 -6.34 11.36
CA HIS A 133 -7.70 -6.73 10.41
C HIS A 133 -8.88 -5.73 10.35
N GLU A 134 -8.61 -4.47 10.72
CA GLU A 134 -9.57 -3.39 10.61
C GLU A 134 -9.72 -3.01 9.13
N PRO A 135 -10.94 -3.03 8.58
CA PRO A 135 -11.16 -2.67 7.19
C PRO A 135 -10.60 -1.28 6.88
N SER A 136 -9.60 -1.24 6.05
CA SER A 136 -8.89 -0.01 5.66
C SER A 136 -8.39 -0.09 4.22
N ILE A 137 -8.43 1.02 3.50
CA ILE A 137 -7.91 1.10 2.13
C ILE A 137 -6.58 1.85 2.16
N VAL A 138 -5.53 1.17 1.73
CA VAL A 138 -4.21 1.79 1.55
C VAL A 138 -4.13 2.39 0.16
N VAL A 139 -4.13 3.71 0.04
CA VAL A 139 -3.99 4.41 -1.24
C VAL A 139 -2.52 4.70 -1.51
N ASP A 140 -1.89 3.78 -2.24
CA ASP A 140 -0.55 3.97 -2.76
C ASP A 140 -0.57 4.44 -4.24
N THR A 141 0.59 4.52 -4.87
CA THR A 141 0.71 4.95 -6.27
C THR A 141 0.01 4.00 -7.25
N HIS A 142 -0.05 2.69 -6.95
CA HIS A 142 -0.75 1.70 -7.77
C HIS A 142 -2.27 1.85 -7.60
N VAL A 143 -2.76 1.89 -6.37
CA VAL A 143 -4.18 2.08 -6.07
C VAL A 143 -4.69 3.38 -6.66
N LYS A 144 -4.01 4.50 -6.43
CA LYS A 144 -4.36 5.79 -7.03
C LYS A 144 -4.50 5.70 -8.55
N ARG A 145 -3.48 5.21 -9.24
CA ARG A 145 -3.41 5.16 -10.70
C ARG A 145 -4.43 4.20 -11.30
N ILE A 146 -4.53 2.99 -10.76
CA ILE A 146 -5.35 1.91 -11.35
C ILE A 146 -6.82 2.12 -11.03
N SER A 147 -7.19 2.56 -9.82
CA SER A 147 -8.58 2.88 -9.48
C SER A 147 -9.15 4.00 -10.37
N LYS A 148 -8.33 4.99 -10.72
CA LYS A 148 -8.71 6.02 -11.71
C LYS A 148 -8.90 5.42 -13.11
N LYS A 149 -8.01 4.53 -13.56
CA LYS A 149 -8.16 3.83 -14.85
C LYS A 149 -9.41 2.95 -14.88
N LEU A 150 -9.71 2.28 -13.78
CA LEU A 150 -10.93 1.51 -13.61
C LEU A 150 -12.18 2.41 -13.55
N GLY A 151 -12.02 3.71 -13.23
CA GLY A 151 -13.11 4.66 -13.06
C GLY A 151 -13.86 4.48 -11.75
N LEU A 152 -13.19 4.00 -10.71
CA LEU A 152 -13.71 3.85 -9.35
C LEU A 152 -13.54 5.12 -8.52
N CYS A 153 -12.60 5.97 -8.89
CA CYS A 153 -12.36 7.28 -8.26
C CYS A 153 -11.97 8.33 -9.29
N LYS A 154 -12.04 9.60 -8.90
CA LYS A 154 -11.73 10.75 -9.78
C LYS A 154 -10.64 11.66 -9.20
N SER A 155 -10.54 11.74 -7.88
CA SER A 155 -9.62 12.64 -7.18
C SER A 155 -8.13 12.32 -7.44
N GLU A 156 -7.29 13.30 -7.16
CA GLU A 156 -5.83 13.16 -7.08
C GLU A 156 -5.34 13.08 -5.62
N ASP A 157 -6.19 13.49 -4.67
CA ASP A 157 -5.90 13.43 -3.24
C ASP A 157 -6.10 12.02 -2.69
N PRO A 158 -5.08 11.39 -2.06
CA PRO A 158 -5.19 10.03 -1.54
C PRO A 158 -6.29 9.84 -0.48
N VAL A 159 -6.57 10.86 0.34
CA VAL A 159 -7.62 10.79 1.38
C VAL A 159 -9.00 10.77 0.73
N VAL A 160 -9.20 11.62 -0.27
CA VAL A 160 -10.46 11.64 -1.03
C VAL A 160 -10.63 10.36 -1.82
N ILE A 161 -9.56 9.81 -2.44
CA ILE A 161 -9.60 8.51 -3.15
C ILE A 161 -9.99 7.38 -2.19
N GLU A 162 -9.44 7.34 -0.99
CA GLU A 162 -9.81 6.37 0.05
C GLU A 162 -11.32 6.41 0.31
N GLN A 163 -11.87 7.61 0.52
CA GLN A 163 -13.31 7.81 0.76
C GLN A 163 -14.19 7.44 -0.45
N GLU A 164 -13.74 7.77 -1.67
CA GLU A 164 -14.45 7.38 -2.89
C GLU A 164 -14.48 5.86 -3.05
N LEU A 165 -13.37 5.17 -2.79
CA LEU A 165 -13.29 3.71 -2.87
C LEU A 165 -14.12 3.02 -1.78
N MET A 166 -14.14 3.56 -0.56
CA MET A 166 -14.98 3.06 0.55
C MET A 166 -16.48 3.10 0.22
N LYS A 167 -16.93 4.04 -0.61
CA LYS A 167 -18.33 4.15 -1.04
C LYS A 167 -18.74 3.11 -2.08
N VAL A 168 -17.80 2.61 -2.88
CA VAL A 168 -18.09 1.74 -4.02
C VAL A 168 -17.66 0.30 -3.80
N LEU A 169 -16.60 0.04 -3.02
CA LEU A 169 -16.12 -1.30 -2.71
C LEU A 169 -16.81 -1.86 -1.46
N PRO A 170 -17.15 -3.16 -1.44
CA PRO A 170 -17.62 -3.83 -0.23
C PRO A 170 -16.52 -3.81 0.85
N LYS A 171 -16.93 -3.66 2.12
CA LYS A 171 -16.02 -3.43 3.25
C LYS A 171 -15.00 -4.58 3.44
N GLU A 172 -15.42 -5.79 3.21
CA GLU A 172 -14.58 -7.00 3.26
C GLU A 172 -13.48 -7.03 2.20
N GLN A 173 -13.62 -6.24 1.14
CA GLN A 173 -12.66 -6.15 0.05
C GLN A 173 -11.56 -5.10 0.28
N TRP A 174 -11.71 -4.19 1.24
CA TRP A 174 -10.84 -3.01 1.34
C TRP A 174 -9.36 -3.34 1.49
N ILE A 175 -9.00 -4.27 2.37
CA ILE A 175 -7.60 -4.68 2.58
C ILE A 175 -7.08 -5.43 1.34
N LEU A 176 -7.86 -6.40 0.84
CA LEU A 176 -7.49 -7.22 -0.32
C LEU A 176 -7.29 -6.39 -1.59
N TYR A 177 -8.13 -5.37 -1.79
CA TYR A 177 -8.06 -4.50 -2.95
C TYR A 177 -6.67 -3.87 -3.12
N ASN A 178 -6.05 -3.39 -2.03
CA ASN A 178 -4.70 -2.84 -2.10
C ASN A 178 -3.69 -3.89 -2.59
N ILE A 179 -3.70 -5.09 -2.02
CA ILE A 179 -2.77 -6.18 -2.35
C ILE A 179 -2.93 -6.60 -3.81
N GLN A 180 -4.16 -6.80 -4.25
CA GLN A 180 -4.52 -7.23 -5.61
C GLN A 180 -4.15 -6.16 -6.65
N ILE A 181 -4.42 -4.89 -6.36
CA ILE A 181 -4.08 -3.77 -7.24
C ILE A 181 -2.56 -3.53 -7.33
N ILE A 182 -1.82 -3.73 -6.25
CA ILE A 182 -0.35 -3.69 -6.29
C ILE A 182 0.17 -4.80 -7.22
N THR A 183 -0.33 -6.03 -7.07
CA THR A 183 0.07 -7.16 -7.90
C THR A 183 -0.24 -6.89 -9.38
N LEU A 184 -1.47 -6.49 -9.70
CA LEU A 184 -1.87 -6.08 -11.04
C LEU A 184 -0.97 -4.96 -11.59
N GLY A 185 -0.64 -3.99 -10.75
CA GLY A 185 0.17 -2.84 -11.13
C GLY A 185 1.64 -3.15 -11.40
N ARG A 186 2.17 -4.19 -10.76
CA ARG A 186 3.53 -4.67 -10.95
C ARG A 186 3.66 -5.60 -12.16
N THR A 187 2.63 -6.36 -12.49
CA THR A 187 2.67 -7.40 -13.53
C THR A 187 2.08 -6.94 -14.86
N ILE A 188 0.83 -6.53 -14.88
CA ILE A 188 0.05 -6.32 -16.12
C ILE A 188 -0.23 -4.83 -16.39
N CYS A 189 -0.47 -4.03 -15.33
CA CYS A 189 -0.82 -2.62 -15.48
C CYS A 189 0.29 -1.68 -14.93
N PRO A 190 1.53 -1.71 -15.48
CA PRO A 190 2.56 -0.74 -15.09
C PRO A 190 2.19 0.68 -15.51
N ALA A 191 2.93 1.67 -15.01
CA ALA A 191 2.67 3.08 -15.34
C ALA A 191 2.91 3.39 -16.82
N ARG A 192 3.93 2.75 -17.41
CA ARG A 192 4.27 2.85 -18.83
C ARG A 192 3.93 1.54 -19.53
N ASN A 193 3.33 1.62 -20.70
CA ASN A 193 3.01 0.47 -21.58
C ASN A 193 2.19 -0.64 -20.88
N PRO A 194 1.00 -0.35 -20.30
CA PRO A 194 0.18 -1.37 -19.70
C PRO A 194 -0.31 -2.40 -20.72
N GLN A 195 -0.32 -3.67 -20.33
CA GLN A 195 -0.71 -4.81 -21.18
C GLN A 195 -2.24 -4.99 -21.16
N CYS A 196 -2.98 -4.00 -21.66
CA CYS A 196 -4.44 -3.95 -21.55
C CYS A 196 -5.18 -5.14 -22.19
N ARG A 197 -4.60 -5.75 -23.24
CA ARG A 197 -5.20 -6.91 -23.93
C ARG A 197 -5.16 -8.19 -23.11
N GLU A 198 -4.13 -8.34 -22.28
CA GLU A 198 -3.91 -9.49 -21.40
C GLU A 198 -4.51 -9.27 -20.00
N CYS A 199 -5.07 -8.07 -19.77
CA CYS A 199 -5.56 -7.69 -18.45
C CYS A 199 -6.88 -8.40 -18.14
N PRO A 200 -7.00 -9.13 -17.03
CA PRO A 200 -8.25 -9.79 -16.65
C PRO A 200 -9.41 -8.81 -16.45
N LEU A 201 -9.10 -7.54 -16.12
CA LEU A 201 -10.10 -6.48 -15.95
C LEU A 201 -10.44 -5.74 -17.25
N HIS A 202 -9.96 -6.21 -18.40
CA HIS A 202 -10.07 -5.50 -19.68
C HIS A 202 -11.51 -5.05 -19.98
N GLU A 203 -12.48 -5.96 -19.87
CA GLU A 203 -13.88 -5.72 -20.22
C GLU A 203 -14.60 -4.75 -19.27
N VAL A 204 -14.14 -4.67 -18.02
CA VAL A 204 -14.75 -3.82 -16.98
C VAL A 204 -13.96 -2.53 -16.71
N CYS A 205 -12.79 -2.39 -17.33
CA CYS A 205 -11.90 -1.22 -17.17
C CYS A 205 -12.29 -0.09 -18.12
N LYS A 206 -12.69 1.07 -17.59
CA LYS A 206 -13.08 2.23 -18.42
C LYS A 206 -11.94 2.73 -19.32
N ALA A 207 -10.69 2.70 -18.88
CA ALA A 207 -9.54 3.07 -19.69
C ALA A 207 -9.21 2.03 -20.76
N GLY A 208 -9.25 0.73 -20.42
CA GLY A 208 -9.02 -0.37 -21.34
C GLY A 208 -10.02 -0.37 -22.51
N GLN A 209 -11.32 -0.19 -22.21
CA GLN A 209 -12.36 -0.09 -23.23
C GLN A 209 -12.13 1.09 -24.21
N LYS A 210 -11.65 2.25 -23.71
CA LYS A 210 -11.33 3.40 -24.57
C LYS A 210 -10.16 3.10 -25.49
N GLU A 211 -9.16 2.39 -25.01
CA GLU A 211 -7.95 2.04 -25.78
C GLU A 211 -8.30 1.07 -26.91
N CYS A 212 -9.12 0.08 -26.66
CA CYS A 212 -9.60 -0.85 -27.68
C CYS A 212 -10.43 -0.18 -28.78
N ARG A 213 -11.31 0.75 -28.41
CA ARG A 213 -12.08 1.52 -29.42
C ARG A 213 -11.16 2.33 -30.33
N LYS A 214 -10.12 2.96 -29.79
CA LYS A 214 -9.12 3.72 -30.58
C LYS A 214 -8.33 2.83 -31.55
N MET A 215 -7.96 1.63 -31.11
CA MET A 215 -7.23 0.67 -31.97
C MET A 215 -8.11 0.10 -33.07
N ALA A 216 -9.38 -0.22 -32.78
CA ALA A 216 -10.34 -0.67 -33.79
C ALA A 216 -10.56 0.38 -34.88
N GLN A 217 -10.63 1.66 -34.50
CA GLN A 217 -10.77 2.78 -35.45
C GLN A 217 -9.50 2.99 -36.32
N LYS A 218 -8.30 2.81 -35.76
CA LYS A 218 -7.03 2.90 -36.53
C LYS A 218 -6.87 1.74 -37.50
N GLY A 219 -7.31 0.52 -37.12
CA GLY A 219 -7.27 -0.65 -38.02
C GLY A 219 -8.21 -0.55 -39.22
N GLN A 220 -9.29 0.24 -39.11
CA GLN A 220 -10.21 0.50 -40.23
C GLN A 220 -9.70 1.60 -41.18
N GLN A 221 -8.88 2.53 -40.70
CA GLN A 221 -8.29 3.60 -41.52
C GLN A 221 -7.03 3.17 -42.28
N GLY A 222 -6.37 2.07 -41.91
CA GLY A 222 -5.20 1.53 -42.59
C GLY A 222 -5.55 0.51 -43.68
N LYS A 223 -6.85 0.28 -43.97
CA LYS A 223 -7.34 -0.59 -45.05
C LYS A 223 -8.03 0.18 -46.19
N LYS A 224 -7.83 1.47 -46.26
CA LYS A 224 -8.12 2.32 -47.41
C LYS A 224 -6.77 2.76 -47.99
#